data_3e021f0d499f96612a2c414644e0462f
#
_entry.id   3e021f0d499f96612a2c414644e0462f
#
_cell.length_a   1.000
_cell.length_b   1.000
_cell.length_c   1.000
_cell.angle_alpha   90.00
_cell.angle_beta   90.00
_cell.angle_gamma   90.00
#
_symmetry.space_group_name_H-M   'P 1'
#
loop_
_entity.id
_entity.type
_entity.pdbx_description
1 polymer ?
#
loop_
_entity_poly.entity_id
_entity_poly.type
_entity_poly.pdbx_seq_one_letter_code
_entity_poly.pdbx_strand_id
1 'polypeptide(L)'
;MNYNELSDFEKKARAIELLRTNYDRQRDEVARIDERMTQYYEWMLQHVSADPNDDNDLVNYYELLCAVKFLRLLRTYEFNERKVQQIIKLREGEWTQDERGRWKHVRGGIKCPGTDTAHVYRWQPFQVFVLASVFGFHTWFNTEVRAIDKPSLLLTEREREDGMVEDFRRLCNYFVLYTPRKTDKTGMSAYIQVVFFLMGDYNSEIY
;
A
#
# COMPACT_ATOMS: atom_id res chain seq x y z
N MET A 1 14.20 -21.32 19.69
CA MET A 1 13.63 -22.13 18.59
C MET A 1 13.94 -21.38 17.31
N ASN A 2 14.67 -22.01 16.41
CA ASN A 2 15.09 -21.38 15.15
C ASN A 2 13.88 -21.43 14.17
N TYR A 3 13.51 -20.30 13.56
CA TYR A 3 12.37 -20.22 12.65
C TYR A 3 12.46 -21.20 11.46
N ASN A 4 13.65 -21.51 11.04
CA ASN A 4 13.91 -22.45 9.94
C ASN A 4 13.60 -23.91 10.27
N GLU A 5 13.44 -24.24 11.55
CA GLU A 5 13.16 -25.61 12.04
C GLU A 5 11.66 -25.87 12.20
N LEU A 6 10.82 -24.83 12.04
CA LEU A 6 9.36 -24.94 12.12
C LEU A 6 8.79 -25.58 10.85
N SER A 7 7.75 -26.38 11.02
CA SER A 7 6.92 -26.85 9.92
C SER A 7 6.17 -25.68 9.27
N ASP A 8 5.70 -25.86 8.05
CA ASP A 8 4.94 -24.82 7.35
C ASP A 8 3.62 -24.47 8.07
N PHE A 9 3.01 -25.46 8.73
CA PHE A 9 1.87 -25.25 9.61
C PHE A 9 2.22 -24.33 10.78
N GLU A 10 3.30 -24.62 11.51
CA GLU A 10 3.73 -23.79 12.65
C GLU A 10 4.13 -22.37 12.22
N LYS A 11 4.77 -22.23 11.07
CA LYS A 11 5.10 -20.91 10.50
C LYS A 11 3.83 -20.11 10.21
N LYS A 12 2.82 -20.73 9.58
CA LYS A 12 1.55 -20.08 9.27
C LYS A 12 0.78 -19.74 10.55
N ALA A 13 0.68 -20.65 11.50
CA ALA A 13 0.04 -20.41 12.80
C ALA A 13 0.66 -19.20 13.53
N ARG A 14 2.00 -19.13 13.56
CA ARG A 14 2.69 -18.01 14.16
C ARG A 14 2.48 -16.68 13.41
N ALA A 15 2.42 -16.72 12.10
CA ALA A 15 2.13 -15.54 11.30
C ALA A 15 0.70 -15.01 11.54
N ILE A 16 -0.28 -15.90 11.72
CA ILE A 16 -1.67 -15.55 12.10
C ILE A 16 -1.71 -14.86 13.47
N GLU A 17 -1.01 -15.42 14.45
CA GLU A 17 -0.91 -14.84 15.79
C GLU A 17 -0.29 -13.43 15.75
N LEU A 18 0.80 -13.27 14.97
CA LEU A 18 1.45 -11.97 14.78
C LEU A 18 0.53 -10.99 14.05
N LEU A 19 -0.22 -11.42 13.04
CA LEU A 19 -1.19 -10.57 12.36
C LEU A 19 -2.23 -10.06 13.35
N ARG A 20 -2.88 -10.96 14.08
CA ARG A 20 -3.92 -10.62 15.06
C ARG A 20 -3.40 -9.63 16.10
N THR A 21 -2.29 -9.97 16.76
CA THR A 21 -1.69 -9.15 17.82
C THR A 21 -1.27 -7.76 17.33
N ASN A 22 -0.68 -7.66 16.15
CA ASN A 22 -0.24 -6.37 15.61
C ASN A 22 -1.43 -5.53 15.11
N TYR A 23 -2.42 -6.16 14.48
CA TYR A 23 -3.61 -5.48 13.99
C TYR A 23 -4.46 -4.91 15.14
N ASP A 24 -4.70 -5.68 16.19
CA ASP A 24 -5.44 -5.22 17.36
C ASP A 24 -4.82 -3.96 17.97
N ARG A 25 -3.49 -3.84 17.95
CA ARG A 25 -2.76 -2.68 18.46
C ARG A 25 -2.78 -1.46 17.53
N GLN A 26 -2.94 -1.67 16.22
CA GLN A 26 -2.77 -0.64 15.19
C GLN A 26 -4.05 -0.42 14.38
N ARG A 27 -5.18 -0.95 14.82
CA ARG A 27 -6.45 -0.89 14.11
C ARG A 27 -6.85 0.55 13.76
N ASP A 28 -6.74 1.46 14.72
CA ASP A 28 -7.11 2.86 14.54
C ASP A 28 -6.16 3.57 13.57
N GLU A 29 -4.88 3.20 13.58
CA GLU A 29 -3.89 3.73 12.66
C GLU A 29 -4.15 3.25 11.22
N VAL A 30 -4.45 1.97 11.04
CA VAL A 30 -4.85 1.38 9.75
C VAL A 30 -6.14 2.04 9.23
N ALA A 31 -7.14 2.26 10.10
CA ALA A 31 -8.39 2.91 9.74
C ALA A 31 -8.20 4.37 9.30
N ARG A 32 -7.26 5.09 9.88
CA ARG A 32 -6.93 6.46 9.46
C ARG A 32 -6.34 6.52 8.05
N ILE A 33 -5.59 5.51 7.64
CA ILE A 33 -5.06 5.43 6.28
C ILE A 33 -6.23 5.33 5.29
N ASP A 34 -7.06 4.32 5.44
CA ASP A 34 -8.30 4.12 4.69
C ASP A 34 -9.14 3.03 5.35
N GLU A 35 -10.44 3.25 5.53
CA GLU A 35 -11.36 2.29 6.14
C GLU A 35 -11.37 0.93 5.43
N ARG A 36 -11.13 0.91 4.13
CA ARG A 36 -11.05 -0.33 3.32
C ARG A 36 -9.85 -1.20 3.71
N MET A 37 -8.79 -0.63 4.25
CA MET A 37 -7.68 -1.42 4.79
C MET A 37 -8.12 -2.19 6.04
N THR A 38 -8.92 -1.58 6.91
CA THR A 38 -9.55 -2.29 8.04
C THR A 38 -10.40 -3.47 7.55
N GLN A 39 -11.25 -3.24 6.54
CA GLN A 39 -12.06 -4.30 5.92
C GLN A 39 -11.18 -5.44 5.36
N TYR A 40 -10.04 -5.12 4.77
CA TYR A 40 -9.12 -6.13 4.25
C TYR A 40 -8.47 -6.96 5.36
N TYR A 41 -8.02 -6.33 6.44
CA TYR A 41 -7.44 -7.05 7.59
C TYR A 41 -8.48 -7.92 8.30
N GLU A 42 -9.69 -7.42 8.50
CA GLU A 42 -10.78 -8.16 9.12
C GLU A 42 -11.20 -9.35 8.25
N TRP A 43 -11.26 -9.16 6.92
CA TRP A 43 -11.50 -10.26 5.99
C TRP A 43 -10.42 -11.33 6.08
N MET A 44 -9.13 -10.94 6.09
CA MET A 44 -8.02 -11.88 6.26
C MET A 44 -8.14 -12.68 7.55
N LEU A 45 -8.43 -12.02 8.67
CA LEU A 45 -8.56 -12.67 9.99
C LEU A 45 -9.74 -13.64 10.06
N GLN A 46 -10.79 -13.41 9.25
CA GLN A 46 -11.95 -14.31 9.15
C GLN A 46 -11.71 -15.53 8.24
N HIS A 47 -10.81 -15.41 7.26
CA HIS A 47 -10.61 -16.40 6.21
C HIS A 47 -9.20 -17.01 6.21
N VAL A 48 -8.43 -16.83 7.29
CA VAL A 48 -7.11 -17.44 7.44
C VAL A 48 -7.18 -18.59 8.45
N SER A 49 -6.68 -19.75 8.03
CA SER A 49 -6.50 -20.91 8.91
C SER A 49 -5.07 -21.45 8.82
N ALA A 50 -4.57 -21.99 9.91
CA ALA A 50 -3.34 -22.77 9.89
C ALA A 50 -3.60 -24.23 9.47
N ASP A 51 -4.80 -24.74 9.64
CA ASP A 51 -5.16 -26.09 9.22
C ASP A 51 -5.17 -26.19 7.68
N PRO A 52 -4.31 -27.03 7.09
CA PRO A 52 -4.24 -27.19 5.63
C PRO A 52 -5.50 -27.88 5.04
N ASN A 53 -6.36 -28.44 5.88
CA ASN A 53 -7.63 -29.09 5.47
C ASN A 53 -8.84 -28.19 5.68
N ASP A 54 -8.65 -26.95 6.09
CA ASP A 54 -9.75 -26.00 6.27
C ASP A 54 -10.14 -25.37 4.92
N ASP A 55 -11.28 -25.73 4.40
CA ASP A 55 -11.81 -25.23 3.12
C ASP A 55 -12.08 -23.70 3.16
N ASN A 56 -12.13 -23.09 4.33
CA ASN A 56 -12.30 -21.65 4.51
C ASN A 56 -10.97 -20.88 4.51
N ASP A 57 -9.83 -21.58 4.38
CA ASP A 57 -8.53 -20.93 4.30
C ASP A 57 -8.30 -20.33 2.90
N LEU A 58 -8.67 -19.07 2.74
CA LEU A 58 -8.57 -18.33 1.49
C LEU A 58 -7.32 -17.42 1.43
N VAL A 59 -6.56 -17.33 2.53
CA VAL A 59 -5.39 -16.45 2.65
C VAL A 59 -4.10 -17.27 2.52
N ASN A 60 -3.34 -17.01 1.47
CA ASN A 60 -2.06 -17.68 1.31
C ASN A 60 -0.99 -17.13 2.28
N TYR A 61 0.04 -17.94 2.54
CA TYR A 61 1.08 -17.60 3.50
C TYR A 61 1.85 -16.32 3.16
N TYR A 62 2.12 -16.05 1.89
CA TYR A 62 2.86 -14.85 1.48
C TYR A 62 2.03 -13.57 1.64
N GLU A 63 0.73 -13.64 1.36
CA GLU A 63 -0.20 -12.55 1.59
C GLU A 63 -0.27 -12.20 3.08
N LEU A 64 -0.37 -13.23 3.94
CA LEU A 64 -0.31 -13.09 5.39
C LEU A 64 0.99 -12.41 5.85
N LEU A 65 2.15 -12.84 5.32
CA LEU A 65 3.43 -12.22 5.64
C LEU A 65 3.52 -10.77 5.20
N CYS A 66 2.95 -10.42 4.03
CA CYS A 66 2.90 -9.03 3.57
C CYS A 66 2.07 -8.16 4.53
N ALA A 67 0.93 -8.66 4.99
CA ALA A 67 0.09 -7.95 5.95
C ALA A 67 0.79 -7.75 7.31
N VAL A 68 1.44 -8.79 7.84
CA VAL A 68 2.25 -8.67 9.07
C VAL A 68 3.40 -7.69 8.89
N LYS A 69 4.09 -7.74 7.74
CA LYS A 69 5.20 -6.83 7.44
C LYS A 69 4.74 -5.38 7.36
N PHE A 70 3.60 -5.11 6.72
CA PHE A 70 3.02 -3.78 6.67
C PHE A 70 2.84 -3.18 8.06
N LEU A 71 2.18 -3.91 8.97
CA LEU A 71 1.97 -3.46 10.36
C LEU A 71 3.29 -3.23 11.12
N ARG A 72 4.32 -4.03 10.85
CA ARG A 72 5.65 -3.80 11.42
C ARG A 72 6.30 -2.54 10.88
N LEU A 73 6.20 -2.30 9.58
CA LEU A 73 6.74 -1.10 8.93
C LEU A 73 6.04 0.15 9.44
N LEU A 74 4.73 0.10 9.66
CA LEU A 74 3.93 1.21 10.19
C LEU A 74 4.43 1.70 11.56
N ARG A 75 5.01 0.81 12.36
CA ARG A 75 5.64 1.14 13.65
C ARG A 75 7.07 1.66 13.55
N THR A 76 7.74 1.43 12.44
CA THR A 76 9.19 1.64 12.32
C THR A 76 9.54 2.80 11.42
N TYR A 77 8.71 3.06 10.43
CA TYR A 77 8.97 4.04 9.38
C TYR A 77 7.86 5.08 9.33
N GLU A 78 8.19 6.24 8.78
CA GLU A 78 7.21 7.27 8.50
C GLU A 78 6.24 6.81 7.40
N PHE A 79 4.95 7.07 7.62
CA PHE A 79 3.89 6.75 6.68
C PHE A 79 3.20 8.02 6.18
N ASN A 80 3.19 8.23 4.89
CA ASN A 80 2.58 9.40 4.26
C ASN A 80 1.13 9.13 3.87
N GLU A 81 0.22 9.23 4.83
CA GLU A 81 -1.23 9.05 4.62
C GLU A 81 -1.75 9.97 3.52
N ARG A 82 -1.32 11.24 3.51
CA ARG A 82 -1.78 12.23 2.52
C ARG A 82 -1.44 11.82 1.09
N LYS A 83 -0.23 11.32 0.87
CA LYS A 83 0.22 10.84 -0.45
C LYS A 83 -0.62 9.66 -0.91
N VAL A 84 -0.85 8.68 -0.04
CA VAL A 84 -1.68 7.51 -0.33
C VAL A 84 -3.11 7.93 -0.68
N GLN A 85 -3.71 8.83 0.10
CA GLN A 85 -5.06 9.34 -0.15
C GLN A 85 -5.15 10.12 -1.49
N GLN A 86 -4.14 10.89 -1.85
CA GLN A 86 -4.08 11.57 -3.14
C GLN A 86 -4.04 10.56 -4.30
N ILE A 87 -3.23 9.51 -4.17
CA ILE A 87 -3.12 8.44 -5.17
C ILE A 87 -4.44 7.70 -5.33
N ILE A 88 -5.09 7.34 -4.23
CA ILE A 88 -6.41 6.70 -4.26
C ILE A 88 -7.42 7.59 -5.01
N LYS A 89 -7.53 8.87 -4.64
CA LYS A 89 -8.48 9.82 -5.20
C LYS A 89 -8.21 10.18 -6.67
N LEU A 90 -6.97 10.11 -7.12
CA LEU A 90 -6.63 10.41 -8.51
C LEU A 90 -7.40 9.50 -9.49
N ARG A 91 -7.61 8.23 -9.18
CA ARG A 91 -8.35 7.28 -10.03
C ARG A 91 -9.83 7.19 -9.70
N GLU A 92 -10.19 7.14 -8.42
CA GLU A 92 -11.61 6.95 -8.02
C GLU A 92 -12.39 8.25 -7.82
N GLY A 93 -11.72 9.40 -7.76
CA GLY A 93 -12.36 10.66 -7.45
C GLY A 93 -12.83 10.78 -6.00
N GLU A 94 -13.80 11.63 -5.78
CA GLU A 94 -14.40 11.87 -4.47
C GLU A 94 -15.74 11.15 -4.34
N TRP A 95 -15.91 10.47 -3.22
CA TRP A 95 -17.12 9.75 -2.86
C TRP A 95 -17.66 10.24 -1.52
N THR A 96 -18.98 10.22 -1.38
CA THR A 96 -19.68 10.49 -0.12
C THR A 96 -20.72 9.42 0.14
N GLN A 97 -21.16 9.29 1.38
CA GLN A 97 -22.31 8.45 1.72
C GLN A 97 -23.59 9.30 1.71
N ASP A 98 -24.66 8.76 1.16
CA ASP A 98 -25.98 9.35 1.28
C ASP A 98 -26.59 9.06 2.69
N GLU A 99 -27.75 9.61 2.97
CA GLU A 99 -28.48 9.43 4.24
C GLU A 99 -28.80 7.95 4.55
N ARG A 100 -28.75 7.08 3.55
CA ARG A 100 -28.97 5.63 3.68
C ARG A 100 -27.66 4.83 3.74
N GLY A 101 -26.50 5.50 3.89
CA GLY A 101 -25.20 4.88 3.92
C GLY A 101 -24.69 4.36 2.57
N ARG A 102 -25.36 4.69 1.43
CA ARG A 102 -24.90 4.23 0.11
C ARG A 102 -23.87 5.20 -0.45
N TRP A 103 -22.81 4.66 -0.98
CA TRP A 103 -21.75 5.45 -1.61
C TRP A 103 -22.21 6.09 -2.91
N LYS A 104 -22.00 7.40 -3.02
CA LYS A 104 -22.31 8.21 -4.20
C LYS A 104 -21.05 8.93 -4.65
N HIS A 105 -20.74 8.82 -5.94
CA HIS A 105 -19.65 9.58 -6.56
C HIS A 105 -20.02 11.06 -6.66
N VAL A 106 -19.09 11.94 -6.26
CA VAL A 106 -19.27 13.40 -6.27
C VAL A 106 -18.60 14.01 -7.49
N ARG A 107 -17.28 13.80 -7.65
CA ARG A 107 -16.51 14.40 -8.75
C ARG A 107 -15.16 13.71 -8.96
N GLY A 108 -14.53 13.98 -10.10
CA GLY A 108 -13.18 13.50 -10.44
C GLY A 108 -13.15 12.02 -10.79
N GLY A 109 -11.95 11.44 -10.71
CA GLY A 109 -11.71 10.05 -11.01
C GLY A 109 -11.67 9.70 -12.49
N ILE A 110 -11.22 8.47 -12.77
CA ILE A 110 -11.10 7.94 -14.13
C ILE A 110 -12.32 7.08 -14.43
N LYS A 111 -13.01 7.39 -15.52
CA LYS A 111 -14.16 6.62 -15.98
C LYS A 111 -13.72 5.29 -16.57
N CYS A 112 -14.45 4.23 -16.26
CA CYS A 112 -14.22 2.93 -16.88
C CYS A 112 -14.54 3.00 -18.38
N PRO A 113 -13.63 2.61 -19.28
CA PRO A 113 -13.91 2.60 -20.70
C PRO A 113 -14.98 1.55 -21.05
N GLY A 114 -15.80 1.85 -22.05
CA GLY A 114 -16.78 0.92 -22.62
C GLY A 114 -18.11 0.78 -21.91
N THR A 115 -18.43 1.67 -20.96
CA THR A 115 -19.76 1.74 -20.35
C THR A 115 -20.47 3.03 -20.75
N ASP A 116 -21.69 2.95 -21.26
CA ASP A 116 -22.54 4.11 -21.60
C ASP A 116 -22.92 4.91 -20.33
N THR A 117 -22.96 4.27 -19.20
CA THR A 117 -23.07 4.88 -17.89
C THR A 117 -21.68 5.07 -17.33
N ALA A 118 -21.26 6.31 -17.14
CA ALA A 118 -19.95 6.66 -16.61
C ALA A 118 -19.75 6.13 -15.18
N HIS A 119 -19.45 4.85 -15.07
CA HIS A 119 -19.03 4.27 -13.79
C HIS A 119 -17.61 4.72 -13.50
N VAL A 120 -17.45 5.44 -12.40
CA VAL A 120 -16.13 5.76 -11.89
C VAL A 120 -15.59 4.53 -11.15
N TYR A 121 -14.33 4.22 -11.41
CA TYR A 121 -13.65 3.11 -10.77
C TYR A 121 -13.55 3.35 -9.25
N ARG A 122 -13.83 2.33 -8.47
CA ARG A 122 -13.62 2.34 -7.03
C ARG A 122 -12.67 1.21 -6.64
N TRP A 123 -11.65 1.55 -5.87
CA TRP A 123 -10.67 0.58 -5.40
C TRP A 123 -11.28 -0.44 -4.45
N GLN A 124 -10.89 -1.70 -4.64
CA GLN A 124 -11.22 -2.77 -3.70
C GLN A 124 -10.30 -2.71 -2.47
N PRO A 125 -10.71 -3.27 -1.31
CA PRO A 125 -9.92 -3.22 -0.09
C PRO A 125 -8.47 -3.69 -0.25
N PHE A 126 -8.22 -4.83 -0.91
CA PHE A 126 -6.88 -5.34 -1.15
C PHE A 126 -6.04 -4.42 -2.06
N GLN A 127 -6.66 -3.74 -3.02
CA GLN A 127 -5.98 -2.81 -3.91
C GLN A 127 -5.50 -1.56 -3.15
N VAL A 128 -6.32 -1.06 -2.22
CA VAL A 128 -5.92 0.03 -1.32
C VAL A 128 -4.73 -0.38 -0.46
N PHE A 129 -4.74 -1.59 0.09
CA PHE A 129 -3.60 -2.15 0.82
C PHE A 129 -2.32 -2.19 -0.03
N VAL A 130 -2.43 -2.60 -1.29
CA VAL A 130 -1.28 -2.60 -2.23
C VAL A 130 -0.76 -1.18 -2.46
N LEU A 131 -1.64 -0.21 -2.77
CA LEU A 131 -1.23 1.18 -2.98
C LEU A 131 -0.57 1.78 -1.72
N ALA A 132 -1.13 1.53 -0.55
CA ALA A 132 -0.56 1.95 0.72
C ALA A 132 0.84 1.33 0.95
N SER A 133 1.01 0.05 0.63
CA SER A 133 2.28 -0.66 0.78
C SER A 133 3.36 -0.12 -0.16
N VAL A 134 3.00 0.24 -1.40
CA VAL A 134 3.94 0.73 -2.41
C VAL A 134 4.34 2.19 -2.17
N PHE A 135 3.38 3.04 -1.80
CA PHE A 135 3.57 4.49 -1.82
C PHE A 135 3.62 5.14 -0.44
N GLY A 136 3.20 4.44 0.62
CA GLY A 136 3.01 5.05 1.92
C GLY A 136 4.29 5.20 2.73
N PHE A 137 5.19 4.22 2.68
CA PHE A 137 6.38 4.20 3.52
C PHE A 137 7.53 4.99 2.93
N HIS A 138 8.11 5.86 3.75
CA HIS A 138 9.25 6.68 3.42
C HIS A 138 10.32 6.59 4.51
N THR A 139 11.54 6.85 4.12
CA THR A 139 12.67 6.99 5.05
C THR A 139 13.67 8.00 4.51
N TRP A 140 14.41 8.61 5.42
CA TRP A 140 15.50 9.48 5.09
C TRP A 140 16.74 8.65 4.77
N PHE A 141 17.33 8.91 3.62
CA PHE A 141 18.63 8.38 3.25
C PHE A 141 19.62 9.54 3.27
N ASN A 142 20.66 9.41 4.09
CA ASN A 142 21.83 10.24 3.96
C ASN A 142 22.60 9.71 2.74
N THR A 143 22.30 10.24 1.59
CA THR A 143 23.07 9.99 0.39
C THR A 143 24.01 11.17 0.18
N GLU A 144 25.31 10.90 0.04
CA GLU A 144 26.24 11.79 -0.64
C GLU A 144 25.82 11.89 -2.12
N VAL A 145 24.62 12.38 -2.37
CA VAL A 145 24.22 12.76 -3.73
C VAL A 145 25.05 14.00 -4.02
N ARG A 146 26.00 13.87 -4.93
CA ARG A 146 26.78 15.01 -5.39
C ARG A 146 25.80 16.12 -5.76
N ALA A 147 26.02 17.30 -5.23
CA ALA A 147 25.17 18.47 -5.49
C ALA A 147 24.98 18.75 -7.01
N ILE A 148 25.81 18.12 -7.83
CA ILE A 148 25.77 18.18 -9.29
C ILE A 148 24.59 17.44 -9.92
N ASP A 149 24.01 16.45 -9.20
CA ASP A 149 22.96 15.59 -9.73
C ASP A 149 21.54 16.08 -9.40
N LYS A 150 21.42 17.10 -8.55
CA LYS A 150 20.12 17.69 -8.20
C LYS A 150 20.08 19.15 -8.66
N PRO A 151 19.08 19.57 -9.46
CA PRO A 151 18.91 20.96 -9.85
C PRO A 151 18.93 21.88 -8.62
N SER A 152 19.72 22.93 -8.67
CA SER A 152 19.93 23.86 -7.53
C SER A 152 18.62 24.46 -6.99
N LEU A 153 17.60 24.58 -7.83
CA LEU A 153 16.25 25.05 -7.46
C LEU A 153 15.48 24.07 -6.55
N LEU A 154 15.88 22.79 -6.51
CA LEU A 154 15.26 21.76 -5.69
C LEU A 154 16.01 21.45 -4.40
N LEU A 155 17.16 22.12 -4.17
CA LEU A 155 17.93 21.98 -2.93
C LEU A 155 17.27 22.81 -1.82
N THR A 156 17.07 22.20 -0.65
CA THR A 156 16.71 22.93 0.58
C THR A 156 17.88 23.79 1.06
N GLU A 157 17.63 24.77 1.93
CA GLU A 157 18.70 25.60 2.51
C GLU A 157 19.74 24.75 3.24
N ARG A 158 19.28 23.78 4.04
CA ARG A 158 20.13 22.86 4.79
C ARG A 158 21.01 22.01 3.87
N GLU A 159 20.45 21.48 2.78
CA GLU A 159 21.21 20.71 1.79
C GLU A 159 22.29 21.55 1.08
N ARG A 160 22.06 22.86 0.94
CA ARG A 160 23.07 23.78 0.36
C ARG A 160 24.21 24.07 1.32
N GLU A 161 23.92 24.17 2.61
CA GLU A 161 24.91 24.46 3.65
C GLU A 161 25.80 23.26 3.97
N ASP A 162 25.19 22.09 4.11
CA ASP A 162 25.91 20.87 4.54
C ASP A 162 26.54 20.11 3.37
N GLY A 163 26.20 20.43 2.13
CA GLY A 163 26.66 19.71 0.93
C GLY A 163 26.15 18.27 0.85
N MET A 164 25.30 17.88 1.79
CA MET A 164 24.66 16.58 1.85
C MET A 164 23.18 16.73 1.52
N VAL A 165 22.69 15.90 0.62
CA VAL A 165 21.27 15.84 0.26
C VAL A 165 20.58 14.80 1.13
N GLU A 166 19.71 15.27 2.02
CA GLU A 166 18.75 14.39 2.69
C GLU A 166 17.65 14.03 1.68
N ASP A 167 17.68 12.80 1.19
CA ASP A 167 16.69 12.34 0.23
C ASP A 167 15.62 11.51 0.93
N PHE A 168 14.41 12.04 0.95
CA PHE A 168 13.24 11.36 1.52
C PHE A 168 12.64 10.45 0.47
N ARG A 169 13.07 9.18 0.47
CA ARG A 169 12.70 8.19 -0.53
C ARG A 169 11.67 7.21 -0.02
N ARG A 170 10.93 6.65 -0.97
CA ARG A 170 10.07 5.50 -0.69
C ARG A 170 10.91 4.30 -0.25
N LEU A 171 10.39 3.58 0.72
CA LEU A 171 11.01 2.35 1.21
C LEU A 171 10.86 1.19 0.20
N CYS A 172 9.76 1.18 -0.58
CA CYS A 172 9.46 0.13 -1.53
C CYS A 172 10.08 0.44 -2.91
N ASN A 173 11.16 -0.25 -3.26
CA ASN A 173 11.83 -0.15 -4.56
C ASN A 173 11.41 -1.26 -5.53
N TYR A 174 10.99 -2.41 -5.00
CA TYR A 174 10.55 -3.56 -5.80
C TYR A 174 9.20 -4.05 -5.29
N PHE A 175 8.28 -4.27 -6.21
CA PHE A 175 6.96 -4.78 -5.89
C PHE A 175 6.57 -5.89 -6.86
N VAL A 176 6.18 -7.04 -6.32
CA VAL A 176 5.69 -8.18 -7.10
C VAL A 176 4.23 -8.42 -6.74
N LEU A 177 3.35 -8.24 -7.72
CA LEU A 177 1.90 -8.47 -7.57
C LEU A 177 1.52 -9.82 -8.18
N TYR A 178 1.23 -10.78 -7.31
CA TYR A 178 0.70 -12.08 -7.69
C TYR A 178 -0.77 -12.19 -7.28
N THR A 179 -1.68 -12.07 -8.24
CA THR A 179 -3.13 -12.09 -8.00
C THR A 179 -3.82 -13.02 -8.99
N PRO A 180 -4.99 -13.58 -8.65
CA PRO A 180 -5.80 -14.37 -9.57
C PRO A 180 -6.18 -13.61 -10.84
N ARG A 181 -6.66 -14.33 -11.85
CA ARG A 181 -7.24 -13.73 -13.06
C ARG A 181 -8.47 -12.88 -12.70
N LYS A 182 -8.76 -11.84 -13.48
CA LYS A 182 -9.92 -10.94 -13.34
C LYS A 182 -9.92 -10.03 -12.09
N THR A 183 -8.78 -9.82 -11.45
CA THR A 183 -8.64 -8.91 -10.30
C THR A 183 -8.13 -7.51 -10.69
N ASP A 184 -8.27 -7.12 -11.95
CA ASP A 184 -7.76 -5.84 -12.51
C ASP A 184 -6.23 -5.64 -12.32
N LYS A 185 -5.47 -6.75 -12.33
CA LYS A 185 -4.01 -6.71 -12.14
C LYS A 185 -3.33 -5.78 -13.15
N THR A 186 -3.68 -5.91 -14.43
CA THR A 186 -3.10 -5.10 -15.52
C THR A 186 -3.45 -3.61 -15.34
N GLY A 187 -4.70 -3.30 -15.02
CA GLY A 187 -5.15 -1.93 -14.76
C GLY A 187 -4.46 -1.32 -13.55
N MET A 188 -4.27 -2.11 -12.49
CA MET A 188 -3.56 -1.69 -11.29
C MET A 188 -2.07 -1.47 -11.55
N SER A 189 -1.42 -2.37 -12.29
CA SER A 189 0.01 -2.22 -12.65
C SER A 189 0.23 -0.99 -13.53
N ALA A 190 -0.61 -0.78 -14.54
CA ALA A 190 -0.56 0.41 -15.38
C ALA A 190 -0.78 1.70 -14.56
N TYR A 191 -1.74 1.68 -13.62
CA TYR A 191 -1.99 2.81 -12.75
C TYR A 191 -0.79 3.13 -11.85
N ILE A 192 -0.16 2.12 -11.25
CA ILE A 192 1.03 2.28 -10.43
C ILE A 192 2.15 2.94 -11.25
N GLN A 193 2.37 2.51 -12.52
CA GLN A 193 3.35 3.13 -13.41
C GLN A 193 3.03 4.60 -13.69
N VAL A 194 1.77 4.94 -13.99
CA VAL A 194 1.33 6.33 -14.18
C VAL A 194 1.57 7.17 -12.93
N VAL A 195 1.26 6.63 -11.75
CA VAL A 195 1.52 7.34 -10.48
C VAL A 195 3.01 7.56 -10.27
N PHE A 196 3.86 6.60 -10.56
CA PHE A 196 5.32 6.78 -10.51
C PHE A 196 5.79 7.88 -11.44
N PHE A 197 5.24 7.95 -12.65
CA PHE A 197 5.58 9.00 -13.61
C PHE A 197 5.12 10.40 -13.15
N LEU A 198 3.91 10.51 -12.58
CA LEU A 198 3.32 11.81 -12.20
C LEU A 198 3.78 12.30 -10.82
N MET A 199 4.01 11.40 -9.90
CA MET A 199 4.24 11.70 -8.48
C MET A 199 5.49 11.00 -7.94
N GLY A 200 6.32 10.43 -8.81
CA GLY A 200 7.56 9.77 -8.46
C GLY A 200 8.59 10.74 -7.91
N ASP A 201 9.56 10.19 -7.21
CA ASP A 201 10.71 10.94 -6.75
C ASP A 201 11.53 11.38 -7.97
N TYR A 202 12.31 12.47 -7.80
CA TYR A 202 13.20 12.95 -8.84
C TYR A 202 14.12 11.81 -9.33
N ASN A 203 14.28 11.65 -10.65
CA ASN A 203 14.98 10.53 -11.31
C ASN A 203 14.33 9.14 -11.17
N SER A 204 13.01 9.05 -10.95
CA SER A 204 12.33 7.75 -11.05
C SER A 204 12.38 7.23 -12.49
N GLU A 205 12.98 6.06 -12.67
CA GLU A 205 12.99 5.34 -13.94
C GLU A 205 11.88 4.29 -13.95
N ILE A 206 11.18 4.17 -15.07
CA ILE A 206 10.11 3.16 -15.27
C ILE A 206 10.60 2.21 -16.37
N TYR A 207 10.78 0.94 -16.01
CA TYR A 207 11.17 -0.13 -16.92
C TYR A 207 10.00 -1.05 -17.26
#